data_1e09e9c4c2e96c2410fe8dd47dc7737a
#
_entry.id   1e09e9c4c2e96c2410fe8dd47dc7737a
#
_cell.length_a   1.000
_cell.length_b   1.000
_cell.length_c   1.000
_cell.angle_alpha   90.00
_cell.angle_beta   90.00
_cell.angle_gamma   90.00
#
_symmetry.space_group_name_H-M   'P 1'
#
loop_
_entity.id
_entity.type
_entity.pdbx_description
1 polymer ?
#
loop_
_entity_poly.entity_id
_entity_poly.type
_entity_poly.pdbx_seq_one_letter_code
_entity_poly.pdbx_strand_id
1 'polypeptide(L)'
;FTSGTTGTSKCVMLSEKNICAAINSACEAVNFFPRDVLVSVLPIHHTYELCCSLAAANYGCEIAINDSLRHCMRNFQTFRPTALVLVPLFLTTMDKKIWDEIRKKGVESAVRGLMKLSDGTRKIGLDPRRLLFRDILAAFGGRLEKIICGGAPLDAKIAADFRSLGIDVWEGYGITECSPLIAVDV
;
A
#
# COMPACT_ATOMS: atom_id res chain seq x y z
N PHE A 1 17.23 -4.18 -14.18
CA PHE A 1 17.99 -5.40 -13.90
C PHE A 1 17.20 -6.30 -12.97
N THR A 2 17.20 -7.62 -13.21
CA THR A 2 16.59 -8.62 -12.32
C THR A 2 17.68 -9.54 -11.78
N SER A 3 17.55 -9.96 -10.51
CA SER A 3 18.35 -11.03 -9.95
C SER A 3 17.87 -12.35 -10.56
N GLY A 4 18.52 -12.84 -11.61
CA GLY A 4 18.20 -14.15 -12.19
C GLY A 4 18.40 -15.28 -11.18
N THR A 5 17.58 -16.34 -11.27
CA THR A 5 17.71 -17.56 -10.47
C THR A 5 19.08 -18.25 -10.61
N THR A 6 19.84 -17.88 -11.63
CA THR A 6 21.21 -18.39 -11.93
C THR A 6 22.32 -17.53 -11.33
N GLY A 7 21.99 -16.52 -10.49
CA GLY A 7 22.96 -15.61 -9.86
C GLY A 7 23.52 -14.52 -10.77
N THR A 8 23.25 -14.55 -12.08
CA THR A 8 23.68 -13.50 -13.02
C THR A 8 22.54 -12.50 -13.20
N SER A 9 22.83 -11.23 -12.93
CA SER A 9 21.85 -10.12 -13.14
C SER A 9 21.55 -9.98 -14.63
N LYS A 10 20.25 -9.93 -14.97
CA LYS A 10 19.77 -9.77 -16.36
C LYS A 10 19.29 -8.33 -16.56
N CYS A 11 19.63 -7.75 -17.71
CA CYS A 11 19.10 -6.47 -18.13
C CYS A 11 17.82 -6.66 -18.92
N VAL A 12 16.71 -6.11 -18.44
CA VAL A 12 15.43 -6.12 -19.12
C VAL A 12 15.31 -4.84 -19.94
N MET A 13 15.06 -4.97 -21.25
CA MET A 13 14.84 -3.86 -22.15
C MET A 13 13.35 -3.47 -22.14
N LEU A 14 13.03 -2.32 -21.60
CA LEU A 14 11.68 -1.77 -21.57
C LEU A 14 11.64 -0.49 -22.39
N SER A 15 10.66 -0.36 -23.26
CA SER A 15 10.41 0.88 -23.99
C SER A 15 9.52 1.81 -23.16
N GLU A 16 9.55 3.10 -23.49
CA GLU A 16 8.60 4.08 -22.94
C GLU A 16 7.14 3.60 -23.11
N LYS A 17 6.81 3.07 -24.29
CA LYS A 17 5.47 2.53 -24.59
C LYS A 17 5.05 1.40 -23.62
N ASN A 18 5.99 0.52 -23.26
CA ASN A 18 5.70 -0.55 -22.29
C ASN A 18 5.38 0.03 -20.91
N ILE A 19 6.17 1.00 -20.46
CA ILE A 19 5.97 1.64 -19.15
C ILE A 19 4.65 2.43 -19.15
N CYS A 20 4.37 3.22 -20.16
CA CYS A 20 3.11 3.96 -20.28
C CYS A 20 1.88 3.04 -20.31
N ALA A 21 1.95 1.91 -21.01
CA ALA A 21 0.85 0.93 -21.03
C ALA A 21 0.59 0.35 -19.64
N ALA A 22 1.66 -0.03 -18.91
CA ALA A 22 1.55 -0.55 -17.55
C ALA A 22 0.97 0.50 -16.58
N ILE A 23 1.40 1.75 -16.67
CA ILE A 23 0.88 2.86 -15.87
C ILE A 23 -0.62 3.03 -16.12
N ASN A 24 -1.07 3.09 -17.37
CA ASN A 24 -2.48 3.26 -17.70
C ASN A 24 -3.33 2.10 -17.15
N SER A 25 -2.87 0.85 -17.34
CA SER A 25 -3.57 -0.33 -16.80
C SER A 25 -3.62 -0.34 -15.27
N ALA A 26 -2.53 0.04 -14.60
CA ALA A 26 -2.50 0.14 -13.14
C ALA A 26 -3.50 1.18 -12.62
N CYS A 27 -3.63 2.30 -13.33
CA CYS A 27 -4.53 3.39 -12.96
C CYS A 27 -6.01 3.06 -13.16
N GLU A 28 -6.33 2.17 -14.08
CA GLU A 28 -7.69 1.65 -14.22
C GLU A 28 -8.10 0.77 -13.03
N ALA A 29 -7.15 0.05 -12.44
CA ALA A 29 -7.39 -0.81 -11.29
C ALA A 29 -7.36 -0.05 -9.97
N VAL A 30 -6.41 0.87 -9.80
CA VAL A 30 -6.23 1.67 -8.57
C VAL A 30 -6.58 3.13 -8.85
N ASN A 31 -7.71 3.57 -8.36
CA ASN A 31 -8.17 4.95 -8.55
C ASN A 31 -7.28 5.95 -7.81
N PHE A 32 -6.43 6.68 -8.54
CA PHE A 32 -5.69 7.84 -8.04
C PHE A 32 -6.45 9.13 -8.35
N PHE A 33 -6.33 10.10 -7.46
CA PHE A 33 -6.94 11.42 -7.60
C PHE A 33 -5.90 12.52 -7.33
N PRO A 34 -6.04 13.73 -7.89
CA PRO A 34 -5.11 14.84 -7.65
C PRO A 34 -4.95 15.24 -6.16
N ARG A 35 -5.92 14.85 -5.31
CA ARG A 35 -5.84 15.07 -3.84
C ARG A 35 -5.00 14.03 -3.10
N ASP A 36 -4.59 12.97 -3.79
CA ASP A 36 -3.81 11.91 -3.17
C ASP A 36 -2.37 12.34 -2.90
N VAL A 37 -1.86 11.87 -1.79
CA VAL A 37 -0.47 12.01 -1.37
C VAL A 37 0.13 10.62 -1.30
N LEU A 38 1.07 10.34 -2.20
CA LEU A 38 1.84 9.10 -2.23
C LEU A 38 3.16 9.32 -1.49
N VAL A 39 3.48 8.45 -0.52
CA VAL A 39 4.84 8.42 0.05
C VAL A 39 5.60 7.27 -0.61
N SER A 40 6.62 7.63 -1.39
CA SER A 40 7.55 6.69 -2.03
C SER A 40 8.50 6.14 -0.97
N VAL A 41 8.41 4.84 -0.71
CA VAL A 41 9.17 4.15 0.36
C VAL A 41 10.19 3.19 -0.23
N LEU A 42 9.88 2.57 -1.37
CA LEU A 42 10.70 1.55 -1.99
C LEU A 42 11.78 2.19 -2.88
N PRO A 43 12.85 1.46 -3.22
CA PRO A 43 13.89 1.99 -4.09
C PRO A 43 13.37 2.29 -5.50
N ILE A 44 13.51 3.53 -5.95
CA ILE A 44 12.99 4.01 -7.24
C ILE A 44 13.59 3.28 -8.47
N HIS A 45 14.74 2.63 -8.31
CA HIS A 45 15.34 1.84 -9.39
C HIS A 45 14.64 0.50 -9.65
N HIS A 46 13.74 0.07 -8.77
CA HIS A 46 12.84 -1.03 -9.04
C HIS A 46 11.65 -0.57 -9.87
N THR A 47 11.35 -1.27 -10.95
CA THR A 47 10.26 -0.93 -11.88
C THR A 47 8.90 -0.79 -11.18
N TYR A 48 8.67 -1.55 -10.12
CA TYR A 48 7.44 -1.47 -9.33
C TYR A 48 7.25 -0.08 -8.70
N GLU A 49 8.23 0.42 -7.95
CA GLU A 49 8.16 1.77 -7.36
C GLU A 49 8.15 2.85 -8.43
N LEU A 50 8.99 2.72 -9.45
CA LEU A 50 9.06 3.67 -10.56
C LEU A 50 7.70 3.84 -11.25
N CYS A 51 7.04 2.73 -11.61
CA CYS A 51 5.74 2.78 -12.30
C CYS A 51 4.63 3.32 -11.40
N CYS A 52 4.61 2.98 -10.10
CA CYS A 52 3.65 3.54 -9.15
C CYS A 52 3.85 5.05 -8.97
N SER A 53 5.09 5.51 -8.86
CA SER A 53 5.41 6.94 -8.76
C SER A 53 5.04 7.69 -10.05
N LEU A 54 5.33 7.12 -11.23
CA LEU A 54 4.92 7.72 -12.51
C LEU A 54 3.40 7.73 -12.67
N ALA A 55 2.70 6.68 -12.23
CA ALA A 55 1.23 6.64 -12.21
C ALA A 55 0.66 7.77 -11.34
N ALA A 56 1.17 7.92 -10.12
CA ALA A 56 0.76 9.01 -9.23
C ALA A 56 1.01 10.39 -9.85
N ALA A 57 2.18 10.60 -10.48
CA ALA A 57 2.50 11.85 -11.18
C ALA A 57 1.56 12.11 -12.36
N ASN A 58 1.21 11.08 -13.13
CA ASN A 58 0.29 11.18 -14.26
C ASN A 58 -1.13 11.65 -13.84
N TYR A 59 -1.54 11.31 -12.62
CA TYR A 59 -2.81 11.74 -12.03
C TYR A 59 -2.72 13.04 -11.23
N GLY A 60 -1.57 13.70 -11.23
CA GLY A 60 -1.37 14.97 -10.50
C GLY A 60 -1.32 14.82 -9.00
N CYS A 61 -0.99 13.62 -8.48
CA CYS A 61 -0.83 13.38 -7.06
C CYS A 61 0.43 14.05 -6.52
N GLU A 62 0.41 14.42 -5.25
CA GLU A 62 1.61 14.79 -4.52
C GLU A 62 2.46 13.54 -4.24
N ILE A 63 3.77 13.60 -4.50
CA ILE A 63 4.70 12.53 -4.22
C ILE A 63 5.72 13.02 -3.21
N ALA A 64 5.70 12.44 -2.00
CA ALA A 64 6.70 12.66 -0.98
C ALA A 64 7.72 11.52 -0.96
N ILE A 65 9.00 11.84 -0.96
CA ILE A 65 10.06 10.84 -0.98
C ILE A 65 10.51 10.56 0.46
N ASN A 66 10.45 9.30 0.86
CA ASN A 66 10.94 8.85 2.15
C ASN A 66 12.47 8.78 2.15
N ASP A 67 13.10 9.45 3.10
CA ASP A 67 14.56 9.53 3.21
C ASP A 67 15.20 8.23 3.73
N SER A 68 14.50 7.48 4.57
CA SER A 68 15.00 6.25 5.18
C SER A 68 13.87 5.37 5.71
N LEU A 69 14.00 4.05 5.59
CA LEU A 69 13.06 3.10 6.19
C LEU A 69 12.92 3.27 7.71
N ARG A 70 13.97 3.76 8.39
CA ARG A 70 13.93 4.06 9.83
C ARG A 70 13.00 5.23 10.16
N HIS A 71 12.78 6.12 9.22
CA HIS A 71 11.98 7.34 9.39
C HIS A 71 10.55 7.22 8.86
N CYS A 72 10.16 6.09 8.27
CA CYS A 72 8.85 5.92 7.62
C CYS A 72 7.69 6.41 8.50
N MET A 73 7.62 5.96 9.75
CA MET A 73 6.51 6.34 10.63
C MET A 73 6.48 7.84 10.92
N ARG A 74 7.63 8.48 11.10
CA ARG A 74 7.74 9.94 11.26
C ARG A 74 7.31 10.64 9.98
N ASN A 75 7.76 10.16 8.83
CA ASN A 75 7.43 10.74 7.53
C ASN A 75 5.94 10.58 7.19
N PHE A 76 5.31 9.46 7.58
CA PHE A 76 3.86 9.29 7.46
C PHE A 76 3.09 10.33 8.29
N GLN A 77 3.58 10.67 9.49
CA GLN A 77 2.99 11.74 10.30
C GLN A 77 3.14 13.11 9.63
N THR A 78 4.29 13.37 9.00
CA THR A 78 4.61 14.66 8.38
C THR A 78 3.85 14.84 7.06
N PHE A 79 3.91 13.86 6.17
CA PHE A 79 3.34 13.94 4.83
C PHE A 79 1.86 13.52 4.76
N ARG A 80 1.37 12.81 5.78
CA ARG A 80 -0.02 12.35 5.89
C ARG A 80 -0.53 11.66 4.62
N PRO A 81 0.11 10.55 4.18
CA PRO A 81 -0.23 9.90 2.92
C PRO A 81 -1.68 9.44 2.87
N THR A 82 -2.27 9.47 1.66
CA THR A 82 -3.52 8.79 1.33
C THR A 82 -3.26 7.44 0.69
N ALA A 83 -2.08 7.27 0.06
CA ALA A 83 -1.67 6.06 -0.60
C ALA A 83 -0.22 5.68 -0.26
N LEU A 84 0.05 4.38 -0.16
CA LEU A 84 1.39 3.82 0.02
C LEU A 84 1.64 2.71 -0.98
N VAL A 85 2.88 2.60 -1.48
CA VAL A 85 3.38 1.48 -2.27
C VAL A 85 4.34 0.70 -1.39
N LEU A 86 4.01 -0.55 -1.10
CA LEU A 86 4.72 -1.36 -0.12
C LEU A 86 4.95 -2.80 -0.62
N VAL A 87 5.84 -3.50 0.05
CA VAL A 87 6.02 -4.95 -0.09
C VAL A 87 5.42 -5.69 1.10
N PRO A 88 5.05 -6.99 0.96
CA PRO A 88 4.39 -7.76 2.02
C PRO A 88 5.13 -7.75 3.35
N LEU A 89 6.46 -7.82 3.35
CA LEU A 89 7.27 -7.78 4.58
C LEU A 89 7.04 -6.49 5.38
N PHE A 90 6.83 -5.37 4.68
CA PHE A 90 6.56 -4.08 5.33
C PHE A 90 5.17 -4.08 5.98
N LEU A 91 4.14 -4.57 5.26
CA LEU A 91 2.79 -4.72 5.81
C LEU A 91 2.77 -5.65 7.02
N THR A 92 3.43 -6.81 6.94
CA THR A 92 3.53 -7.75 8.05
C THR A 92 4.15 -7.09 9.30
N THR A 93 5.19 -6.27 9.09
CA THR A 93 5.83 -5.56 10.20
C THR A 93 4.91 -4.49 10.80
N MET A 94 4.15 -3.77 9.94
CA MET A 94 3.18 -2.78 10.38
C MET A 94 2.03 -3.44 11.15
N ASP A 95 1.45 -4.51 10.61
CA ASP A 95 0.37 -5.28 11.24
C ASP A 95 0.79 -5.77 12.63
N LYS A 96 1.95 -6.41 12.71
CA LYS A 96 2.50 -6.86 13.99
C LYS A 96 2.60 -5.71 15.01
N LYS A 97 3.13 -4.56 14.63
CA LYS A 97 3.26 -3.40 15.53
C LYS A 97 1.89 -2.88 15.99
N ILE A 98 0.89 -2.83 15.10
CA ILE A 98 -0.47 -2.43 15.44
C ILE A 98 -1.03 -3.38 16.51
N TRP A 99 -0.96 -4.69 16.27
CA TRP A 99 -1.50 -5.68 17.22
C TRP A 99 -0.72 -5.72 18.53
N ASP A 100 0.60 -5.51 18.52
CA ASP A 100 1.40 -5.44 19.74
C ASP A 100 0.99 -4.23 20.60
N GLU A 101 0.74 -3.06 20.00
CA GLU A 101 0.25 -1.87 20.73
C GLU A 101 -1.18 -2.06 21.26
N ILE A 102 -2.07 -2.70 20.48
CA ILE A 102 -3.43 -3.04 20.91
C ILE A 102 -3.40 -3.99 22.13
N ARG A 103 -2.53 -5.01 22.11
CA ARG A 103 -2.33 -5.94 23.22
C ARG A 103 -1.77 -5.26 24.45
N LYS A 104 -0.75 -4.40 24.30
CA LYS A 104 -0.19 -3.62 25.41
C LYS A 104 -1.24 -2.75 26.10
N LYS A 105 -2.18 -2.20 25.34
CA LYS A 105 -3.31 -1.42 25.88
C LYS A 105 -4.44 -2.29 26.47
N GLY A 106 -4.39 -3.59 26.30
CA GLY A 106 -5.41 -4.53 26.82
C GLY A 106 -6.76 -4.45 26.12
N VAL A 107 -6.83 -3.90 24.89
CA VAL A 107 -8.08 -3.63 24.18
C VAL A 107 -8.31 -4.54 22.95
N GLU A 108 -7.58 -5.65 22.84
CA GLU A 108 -7.65 -6.54 21.68
C GLU A 108 -9.08 -7.05 21.40
N SER A 109 -9.78 -7.53 22.43
CA SER A 109 -11.14 -8.04 22.26
C SER A 109 -12.13 -6.97 21.81
N ALA A 110 -11.97 -5.74 22.32
CA ALA A 110 -12.80 -4.60 21.92
C ALA A 110 -12.55 -4.23 20.45
N VAL A 111 -11.28 -4.15 20.02
CA VAL A 111 -10.91 -3.85 18.62
C VAL A 111 -11.47 -4.93 17.68
N ARG A 112 -11.30 -6.22 17.99
CA ARG A 112 -11.87 -7.31 17.19
C ARG A 112 -13.39 -7.27 17.13
N GLY A 113 -14.05 -6.89 18.23
CA GLY A 113 -15.50 -6.69 18.27
C GLY A 113 -15.95 -5.54 17.36
N LEU A 114 -15.24 -4.40 17.40
CA LEU A 114 -15.50 -3.26 16.54
C LEU A 114 -15.27 -3.58 15.05
N MET A 115 -14.23 -4.35 14.70
CA MET A 115 -14.00 -4.81 13.32
C MET A 115 -15.20 -5.61 12.79
N LYS A 116 -15.68 -6.61 13.56
CA LYS A 116 -16.86 -7.40 13.19
C LYS A 116 -18.12 -6.54 13.04
N LEU A 117 -18.32 -5.59 13.96
CA LEU A 117 -19.45 -4.67 13.90
C LEU A 117 -19.38 -3.79 12.64
N SER A 118 -18.22 -3.22 12.33
CA SER A 118 -18.05 -2.37 11.17
C SER A 118 -18.23 -3.14 9.85
N ASP A 119 -17.79 -4.38 9.78
CA ASP A 119 -18.02 -5.24 8.62
C ASP A 119 -19.53 -5.54 8.44
N GLY A 120 -20.27 -5.69 9.55
CA GLY A 120 -21.73 -5.82 9.52
C GLY A 120 -22.43 -4.55 9.00
N THR A 121 -22.05 -3.37 9.49
CA THR A 121 -22.66 -2.09 9.07
C THR A 121 -22.35 -1.71 7.61
N ARG A 122 -21.20 -2.12 7.08
CA ARG A 122 -20.85 -1.93 5.66
C ARG A 122 -21.84 -2.62 4.72
N LYS A 123 -22.39 -3.78 5.10
CA LYS A 123 -23.40 -4.49 4.31
C LYS A 123 -24.69 -3.69 4.10
N ILE A 124 -24.96 -2.71 4.97
CA ILE A 124 -26.11 -1.79 4.87
C ILE A 124 -25.70 -0.39 4.42
N GLY A 125 -24.49 -0.24 3.85
CA GLY A 125 -23.99 1.02 3.28
C GLY A 125 -23.41 2.02 4.27
N LEU A 126 -23.22 1.65 5.55
CA LEU A 126 -22.61 2.50 6.56
C LEU A 126 -21.17 2.07 6.82
N ASP A 127 -20.22 2.99 6.62
CA ASP A 127 -18.80 2.73 6.87
C ASP A 127 -18.24 3.58 8.02
N PRO A 128 -18.28 3.08 9.26
CA PRO A 128 -17.78 3.78 10.43
C PRO A 128 -16.29 3.57 10.69
N ARG A 129 -15.57 2.75 9.88
CA ARG A 129 -14.18 2.31 10.16
C ARG A 129 -13.24 3.46 10.47
N ARG A 130 -13.25 4.51 9.68
CA ARG A 130 -12.35 5.67 9.85
C ARG A 130 -12.60 6.42 11.16
N LEU A 131 -13.82 6.40 11.68
CA LEU A 131 -14.17 6.98 12.99
C LEU A 131 -13.74 6.03 14.13
N LEU A 132 -14.09 4.75 14.02
CA LEU A 132 -13.82 3.75 15.05
C LEU A 132 -12.33 3.49 15.26
N PHE A 133 -11.55 3.50 14.18
CA PHE A 133 -10.11 3.21 14.21
C PHE A 133 -9.23 4.46 14.04
N ARG A 134 -9.78 5.65 14.29
CA ARG A 134 -9.09 6.92 14.14
C ARG A 134 -7.72 6.96 14.79
N ASP A 135 -7.58 6.40 16.00
CA ASP A 135 -6.31 6.44 16.74
C ASP A 135 -5.26 5.50 16.12
N ILE A 136 -5.68 4.40 15.53
CA ILE A 136 -4.79 3.50 14.76
C ILE A 136 -4.38 4.19 13.46
N LEU A 137 -5.34 4.77 12.75
CA LEU A 137 -5.07 5.50 11.49
C LEU A 137 -4.18 6.72 11.71
N ALA A 138 -4.28 7.37 12.87
CA ALA A 138 -3.43 8.49 13.24
C ALA A 138 -1.93 8.12 13.22
N ALA A 139 -1.57 6.87 13.51
CA ALA A 139 -0.19 6.40 13.39
C ALA A 139 0.37 6.51 11.96
N PHE A 140 -0.49 6.51 10.95
CA PHE A 140 -0.16 6.67 9.53
C PHE A 140 -0.49 8.09 9.00
N GLY A 141 -0.57 9.08 9.87
CA GLY A 141 -0.93 10.45 9.49
C GLY A 141 -2.42 10.72 9.35
N GLY A 142 -3.29 9.74 9.64
CA GLY A 142 -4.75 9.87 9.73
C GLY A 142 -5.51 9.91 8.40
N ARG A 143 -4.81 9.94 7.26
CA ARG A 143 -5.41 10.07 5.93
C ARG A 143 -5.26 8.83 5.04
N LEU A 144 -4.52 7.82 5.48
CA LEU A 144 -4.24 6.62 4.68
C LEU A 144 -5.54 5.92 4.30
N GLU A 145 -5.77 5.74 3.01
CA GLU A 145 -6.96 5.13 2.41
C GLU A 145 -6.63 3.85 1.67
N LYS A 146 -5.46 3.81 1.02
CA LYS A 146 -5.09 2.73 0.11
C LYS A 146 -3.63 2.32 0.25
N ILE A 147 -3.39 1.03 0.10
CA ILE A 147 -2.05 0.43 0.01
C ILE A 147 -2.00 -0.43 -1.24
N ILE A 148 -1.02 -0.17 -2.09
CA ILE A 148 -0.66 -1.04 -3.20
C ILE A 148 0.47 -1.94 -2.71
N CYS A 149 0.25 -3.25 -2.69
CA CYS A 149 1.20 -4.23 -2.20
C CYS A 149 1.62 -5.18 -3.31
N GLY A 150 2.92 -5.37 -3.52
CA GLY A 150 3.40 -6.24 -4.59
C GLY A 150 4.83 -6.74 -4.36
N GLY A 151 5.32 -7.51 -5.31
CA GLY A 151 6.68 -8.07 -5.30
C GLY A 151 6.84 -9.41 -4.58
N ALA A 152 5.86 -9.83 -3.78
CA ALA A 152 5.78 -11.16 -3.15
C ALA A 152 4.33 -11.43 -2.71
N PRO A 153 3.93 -12.69 -2.44
CA PRO A 153 2.59 -13.00 -1.93
C PRO A 153 2.31 -12.32 -0.57
N LEU A 154 1.13 -11.75 -0.41
CA LEU A 154 0.65 -11.19 0.84
C LEU A 154 -0.22 -12.21 1.58
N ASP A 155 -0.07 -12.29 2.91
CA ASP A 155 -0.99 -13.07 3.73
C ASP A 155 -2.39 -12.42 3.69
N ALA A 156 -3.37 -13.17 3.23
CA ALA A 156 -4.77 -12.72 3.12
C ALA A 156 -5.34 -12.19 4.45
N LYS A 157 -4.88 -12.74 5.59
CA LYS A 157 -5.28 -12.26 6.91
C LYS A 157 -4.78 -10.84 7.16
N ILE A 158 -3.55 -10.51 6.78
CA ILE A 158 -2.98 -9.17 6.95
C ILE A 158 -3.76 -8.17 6.07
N ALA A 159 -4.04 -8.53 4.81
CA ALA A 159 -4.87 -7.70 3.93
C ALA A 159 -6.27 -7.45 4.54
N ALA A 160 -6.90 -8.50 5.09
CA ALA A 160 -8.20 -8.39 5.76
C ALA A 160 -8.15 -7.51 7.00
N ASP A 161 -7.10 -7.61 7.82
CA ASP A 161 -6.93 -6.78 9.02
C ASP A 161 -6.84 -5.29 8.63
N PHE A 162 -6.04 -4.91 7.61
CA PHE A 162 -5.98 -3.53 7.11
C PHE A 162 -7.31 -3.06 6.53
N ARG A 163 -7.99 -3.88 5.72
CA ARG A 163 -9.32 -3.56 5.17
C ARG A 163 -10.35 -3.33 6.28
N SER A 164 -10.32 -4.12 7.35
CA SER A 164 -11.21 -3.94 8.50
C SER A 164 -10.91 -2.66 9.30
N LEU A 165 -9.70 -2.14 9.22
CA LEU A 165 -9.32 -0.83 9.79
C LEU A 165 -9.71 0.37 8.91
N GLY A 166 -10.18 0.14 7.69
CA GLY A 166 -10.57 1.19 6.75
C GLY A 166 -9.45 1.62 5.79
N ILE A 167 -8.48 0.74 5.57
CA ILE A 167 -7.42 0.91 4.58
C ILE A 167 -7.59 -0.18 3.53
N ASP A 168 -7.89 0.20 2.30
CA ASP A 168 -8.03 -0.77 1.22
C ASP A 168 -6.64 -1.25 0.75
N VAL A 169 -6.51 -2.54 0.51
CA VAL A 169 -5.26 -3.16 0.08
C VAL A 169 -5.46 -3.81 -1.28
N TRP A 170 -4.70 -3.35 -2.27
CA TRP A 170 -4.61 -3.93 -3.60
C TRP A 170 -3.34 -4.76 -3.72
N GLU A 171 -3.47 -6.00 -4.13
CA GLU A 171 -2.31 -6.87 -4.36
C GLU A 171 -1.95 -6.89 -5.84
N GLY A 172 -0.75 -6.37 -6.16
CA GLY A 172 -0.21 -6.35 -7.50
C GLY A 172 0.69 -7.56 -7.77
N TYR A 173 0.36 -8.35 -8.79
CA TYR A 173 1.24 -9.38 -9.32
C TYR A 173 1.95 -8.91 -10.57
N GLY A 174 3.27 -9.12 -10.63
CA GLY A 174 4.05 -8.75 -11.79
C GLY A 174 5.51 -9.15 -11.73
N ILE A 175 6.18 -8.95 -12.86
CA ILE A 175 7.61 -9.19 -13.06
C ILE A 175 8.19 -8.02 -13.86
N THR A 176 9.48 -7.75 -13.72
CA THR A 176 10.14 -6.62 -14.40
C THR A 176 9.95 -6.67 -15.92
N GLU A 177 9.94 -7.86 -16.50
CA GLU A 177 9.76 -8.10 -17.93
C GLU A 177 8.38 -7.66 -18.46
N CYS A 178 7.39 -7.52 -17.58
CA CYS A 178 6.02 -7.07 -17.89
C CYS A 178 5.76 -5.60 -17.52
N SER A 179 6.79 -4.82 -17.19
CA SER A 179 6.76 -3.35 -17.01
C SER A 179 6.01 -2.74 -15.81
N PRO A 180 5.96 -3.30 -14.63
CA PRO A 180 6.09 -4.64 -14.08
C PRO A 180 4.75 -5.37 -13.91
N LEU A 181 3.59 -4.73 -14.18
CA LEU A 181 2.25 -5.17 -13.79
C LEU A 181 1.68 -6.22 -14.75
N ILE A 182 1.15 -7.31 -14.19
CA ILE A 182 0.39 -8.34 -14.93
C ILE A 182 -1.06 -8.35 -14.46
N ALA A 183 -1.30 -8.31 -13.14
CA ALA A 183 -2.63 -8.36 -12.56
C ALA A 183 -2.69 -7.58 -11.25
N VAL A 184 -3.89 -7.13 -10.90
CA VAL A 184 -4.19 -6.52 -9.60
C VAL A 184 -5.42 -7.22 -9.04
N ASP A 185 -5.34 -7.69 -7.80
CA ASP A 185 -6.47 -8.18 -7.02
C ASP A 185 -7.09 -7.02 -6.23
N VAL A 186 -8.43 -6.90 -6.29
CA VAL A 186 -9.21 -5.76 -5.78
C VAL A 186 -10.08 -6.15 -4.60
#